data_2d6cc1a21226120e246771670f2a5a6a
#
_entry.id   2d6cc1a21226120e246771670f2a5a6a
#
_cell.length_a   1.000
_cell.length_b   1.000
_cell.length_c   1.000
_cell.angle_alpha   90.00
_cell.angle_beta   90.00
_cell.angle_gamma   90.00
#
_symmetry.space_group_name_H-M   'P 1'
#
loop_
_entity.id
_entity.type
_entity.pdbx_description
1 polymer ?
#
loop_
_entity_poly.entity_id
_entity_poly.type
_entity_poly.pdbx_seq_one_letter_code
_entity_poly.pdbx_strand_id
1 'polypeptide(L)'
;MVILSNGHQWKYSEFLDNKDYSFDKDQILKSISKDEIDDAYNSISKWEGYAPTPLILLNKLSNELSLKNIFYKDEDKRFDLKSFKALGGAYAVEKVTKGDKDIVVATATAGNHGRSVAWGARRLGLKCKIFISEFVSKARGQAMADLGADVIKVKGNYEKSLLECIKQSTDNNWQIVQDVAWKDYMLVPKYTMAGYSVMMREIVDQINNEKITHIILQAGVGGMAGAMIAGIARYLDNIPITIVVEPDSAACVLESIRTGKVEKIDIKRESLMGGMSCGEVSLVPWEILKHSVKHCISLPDDDIGNTMKLLGNSSFSDQKIIAGENSAPGVISLIASCEDQNIKKKLQLDKKKKVINVGSERDTDKKKKKKLISQ
;
A
#
# COMPACT_ATOMS: atom_id res chain seq x y z
N MET A 1 -18.75 -24.91 -4.05
CA MET A 1 -18.79 -25.26 -2.65
C MET A 1 -17.45 -25.89 -2.34
N VAL A 2 -16.68 -25.38 -1.65
CA VAL A 2 -16.36 -25.08 -0.31
C VAL A 2 -14.85 -24.74 -0.23
N ILE A 3 -14.48 -23.51 -0.50
CA ILE A 3 -13.06 -23.06 -0.41
C ILE A 3 -12.74 -22.77 1.06
N LEU A 4 -13.74 -22.32 1.83
CA LEU A 4 -13.58 -21.89 3.24
C LEU A 4 -14.05 -22.93 4.26
N SER A 5 -14.68 -24.04 3.84
CA SER A 5 -15.35 -24.98 4.74
C SER A 5 -14.49 -26.15 5.23
N ASN A 6 -13.18 -26.10 5.08
CA ASN A 6 -12.26 -27.15 5.60
C ASN A 6 -12.05 -27.08 7.12
N GLY A 7 -12.94 -26.42 7.88
CA GLY A 7 -12.79 -26.25 9.32
C GLY A 7 -11.68 -25.25 9.72
N HIS A 8 -11.07 -24.56 8.73
CA HIS A 8 -10.13 -23.50 8.99
C HIS A 8 -10.86 -22.25 9.44
N GLN A 9 -10.49 -21.70 10.59
CA GLN A 9 -11.03 -20.45 11.12
C GLN A 9 -10.09 -19.30 10.75
N TRP A 10 -10.57 -18.36 9.96
CA TRP A 10 -9.84 -17.14 9.63
C TRP A 10 -9.82 -16.19 10.82
N LYS A 11 -8.65 -15.59 11.08
CA LYS A 11 -8.43 -14.85 12.32
C LYS A 11 -8.15 -13.37 12.05
N TYR A 12 -8.63 -12.55 12.97
CA TYR A 12 -8.13 -11.20 13.21
C TYR A 12 -7.67 -11.11 14.68
N SER A 13 -6.71 -10.24 14.98
CA SER A 13 -6.23 -10.05 16.35
C SER A 13 -7.08 -9.00 17.06
N GLU A 14 -7.45 -7.93 16.38
CA GLU A 14 -8.24 -6.86 16.93
C GLU A 14 -9.11 -6.17 15.89
N PHE A 15 -10.27 -5.66 16.33
CA PHE A 15 -11.17 -4.80 15.58
C PHE A 15 -11.44 -3.52 16.37
N LEU A 16 -11.21 -2.36 15.74
CA LEU A 16 -11.45 -1.05 16.34
C LEU A 16 -12.45 -0.25 15.52
N ASP A 17 -13.49 0.26 16.21
CA ASP A 17 -14.37 1.31 15.67
C ASP A 17 -13.74 2.68 15.94
N ASN A 18 -13.53 3.51 14.92
CA ASN A 18 -13.08 4.88 15.09
C ASN A 18 -14.21 5.74 15.64
N LYS A 19 -14.07 6.20 16.87
CA LYS A 19 -15.08 7.03 17.55
C LYS A 19 -15.14 8.46 16.97
N ASP A 20 -14.05 8.92 16.41
CA ASP A 20 -13.90 10.27 15.85
C ASP A 20 -14.07 10.28 14.32
N TYR A 21 -14.68 9.22 13.77
CA TYR A 21 -14.93 9.09 12.33
C TYR A 21 -15.78 10.24 11.81
N SER A 22 -15.23 10.95 10.85
CA SER A 22 -15.89 12.04 10.13
C SER A 22 -15.26 12.14 8.74
N PHE A 23 -15.94 11.64 7.71
CA PHE A 23 -15.40 11.70 6.35
C PHE A 23 -15.72 13.07 5.72
N ASP A 24 -14.85 14.03 5.95
CA ASP A 24 -14.92 15.37 5.40
C ASP A 24 -14.00 15.47 4.17
N LYS A 25 -14.60 15.55 2.96
CA LYS A 25 -13.87 15.64 1.70
C LYS A 25 -12.98 16.88 1.63
N ASP A 26 -13.47 18.02 2.10
CA ASP A 26 -12.72 19.27 2.01
C ASP A 26 -11.52 19.26 2.96
N GLN A 27 -11.67 18.68 4.14
CA GLN A 27 -10.55 18.51 5.07
C GLN A 27 -9.51 17.54 4.52
N ILE A 28 -9.91 16.41 3.94
CA ILE A 28 -9.03 15.45 3.30
C ILE A 28 -8.24 16.12 2.17
N LEU A 29 -8.92 16.89 1.34
CA LEU A 29 -8.34 17.56 0.17
C LEU A 29 -7.48 18.78 0.50
N LYS A 30 -7.38 19.20 1.77
CA LYS A 30 -6.34 20.11 2.24
C LYS A 30 -4.98 19.44 2.35
N SER A 31 -4.94 18.14 2.68
CA SER A 31 -3.69 17.38 2.79
C SER A 31 -3.11 17.05 1.42
N ILE A 32 -3.97 16.63 0.47
CA ILE A 32 -3.61 16.43 -0.95
C ILE A 32 -4.72 17.03 -1.77
N SER A 33 -4.44 18.12 -2.49
CA SER A 33 -5.46 18.88 -3.23
C SER A 33 -5.97 18.13 -4.46
N LYS A 34 -7.15 18.55 -4.95
CA LYS A 34 -7.72 18.04 -6.21
C LYS A 34 -6.73 18.19 -7.36
N ASP A 35 -6.07 19.33 -7.45
CA ASP A 35 -5.13 19.65 -8.53
C ASP A 35 -3.89 18.74 -8.46
N GLU A 36 -3.37 18.44 -7.26
CA GLU A 36 -2.24 17.51 -7.10
C GLU A 36 -2.60 16.06 -7.49
N ILE A 37 -3.83 15.63 -7.16
CA ILE A 37 -4.35 14.31 -7.54
C ILE A 37 -4.52 14.23 -9.07
N ASP A 38 -5.14 15.25 -9.68
CA ASP A 38 -5.38 15.29 -11.11
C ASP A 38 -4.07 15.45 -11.91
N ASP A 39 -3.11 16.25 -11.42
CA ASP A 39 -1.79 16.39 -12.03
C ASP A 39 -1.02 15.04 -12.01
N ALA A 40 -1.10 14.30 -10.91
CA ALA A 40 -0.48 12.97 -10.82
C ALA A 40 -1.06 12.01 -11.86
N TYR A 41 -2.37 11.95 -12.02
CA TYR A 41 -3.01 11.14 -13.05
C TYR A 41 -2.63 11.61 -14.46
N ASN A 42 -2.70 12.91 -14.73
CA ASN A 42 -2.39 13.49 -16.04
C ASN A 42 -0.93 13.30 -16.44
N SER A 43 -0.01 13.26 -15.48
CA SER A 43 1.40 12.96 -15.73
C SER A 43 1.63 11.47 -15.94
N ILE A 44 1.21 10.64 -14.99
CA ILE A 44 1.47 9.20 -14.98
C ILE A 44 0.80 8.49 -16.15
N SER A 45 -0.42 8.90 -16.52
CA SER A 45 -1.14 8.30 -17.65
C SER A 45 -0.47 8.50 -19.03
N LYS A 46 0.49 9.43 -19.11
CA LYS A 46 1.28 9.69 -20.33
C LYS A 46 2.63 8.97 -20.33
N TRP A 47 3.01 8.30 -19.24
CA TRP A 47 4.28 7.60 -19.21
C TRP A 47 4.27 6.38 -20.14
N GLU A 48 5.40 6.14 -20.78
CA GLU A 48 5.56 4.94 -21.61
C GLU A 48 5.27 3.66 -20.78
N GLY A 49 4.48 2.77 -21.36
CA GLY A 49 4.05 1.54 -20.69
C GLY A 49 2.93 1.72 -19.66
N TYR A 50 2.33 2.92 -19.54
CA TYR A 50 1.16 3.08 -18.69
C TYR A 50 -0.03 2.28 -19.23
N ALA A 51 -0.63 1.51 -18.35
CA ALA A 51 -1.95 0.93 -18.53
C ALA A 51 -2.64 0.80 -17.16
N PRO A 52 -3.96 1.00 -17.07
CA PRO A 52 -4.69 0.67 -15.85
C PRO A 52 -4.47 -0.79 -15.49
N THR A 53 -4.07 -1.04 -14.25
CA THR A 53 -3.93 -2.42 -13.76
C THR A 53 -5.28 -3.09 -13.62
N PRO A 54 -5.37 -4.44 -13.70
CA PRO A 54 -6.65 -5.13 -13.65
C PRO A 54 -7.43 -4.90 -12.35
N LEU A 55 -8.74 -4.71 -12.47
CA LEU A 55 -9.69 -4.81 -11.37
C LEU A 55 -10.42 -6.16 -11.51
N ILE A 56 -9.98 -7.14 -10.74
CA ILE A 56 -10.40 -8.54 -10.87
C ILE A 56 -11.61 -8.80 -9.96
N LEU A 57 -12.69 -9.36 -10.52
CA LEU A 57 -13.81 -9.84 -9.72
C LEU A 57 -13.45 -11.19 -9.09
N LEU A 58 -13.46 -11.25 -7.75
CA LEU A 58 -13.33 -12.49 -6.99
C LEU A 58 -14.70 -13.16 -6.87
N ASN A 59 -15.24 -13.62 -8.01
CA ASN A 59 -16.62 -14.12 -8.15
C ASN A 59 -16.91 -15.33 -7.25
N LYS A 60 -15.96 -16.25 -7.11
CA LYS A 60 -16.11 -17.44 -6.26
C LYS A 60 -16.15 -17.06 -4.79
N LEU A 61 -15.27 -16.15 -4.36
CA LEU A 61 -15.26 -15.64 -2.99
C LEU A 61 -16.52 -14.79 -2.70
N SER A 62 -16.98 -13.99 -3.68
CA SER A 62 -18.22 -13.21 -3.55
C SER A 62 -19.42 -14.10 -3.25
N ASN A 63 -19.56 -15.21 -3.98
CA ASN A 63 -20.63 -16.19 -3.79
C ASN A 63 -20.52 -16.85 -2.41
N GLU A 64 -19.32 -17.26 -2.01
CA GLU A 64 -19.10 -17.97 -0.75
C GLU A 64 -19.40 -17.10 0.48
N LEU A 65 -18.99 -15.83 0.46
CA LEU A 65 -19.26 -14.87 1.53
C LEU A 65 -20.65 -14.24 1.44
N SER A 66 -21.44 -14.57 0.40
CA SER A 66 -22.76 -13.98 0.15
C SER A 66 -22.72 -12.45 0.04
N LEU A 67 -21.70 -11.93 -0.63
CA LEU A 67 -21.56 -10.51 -0.99
C LEU A 67 -21.87 -10.32 -2.48
N LYS A 68 -22.28 -9.10 -2.87
CA LYS A 68 -22.62 -8.84 -4.27
C LYS A 68 -21.41 -8.98 -5.18
N ASN A 69 -20.35 -8.24 -4.88
CA ASN A 69 -19.08 -8.26 -5.61
C ASN A 69 -17.93 -8.01 -4.67
N ILE A 70 -16.85 -8.76 -4.82
CA ILE A 70 -15.56 -8.52 -4.20
C ILE A 70 -14.58 -8.28 -5.33
N PHE A 71 -14.03 -7.07 -5.41
CA PHE A 71 -13.04 -6.70 -6.40
C PHE A 71 -11.64 -6.68 -5.78
N TYR A 72 -10.66 -6.98 -6.62
CA TYR A 72 -9.25 -6.99 -6.27
C TYR A 72 -8.48 -6.18 -7.31
N LYS A 73 -7.93 -5.03 -6.91
CA LYS A 73 -7.08 -4.18 -7.76
C LYS A 73 -5.67 -4.76 -7.77
N ASP A 74 -5.28 -5.38 -8.87
CA ASP A 74 -4.05 -6.16 -8.98
C ASP A 74 -2.87 -5.32 -9.51
N GLU A 75 -2.03 -4.84 -8.62
CA GLU A 75 -0.84 -4.03 -8.94
C GLU A 75 0.40 -4.85 -9.36
N ASP A 76 0.27 -6.14 -9.59
CA ASP A 76 1.36 -7.03 -10.03
C ASP A 76 2.09 -6.51 -11.27
N LYS A 77 1.31 -5.99 -12.24
CA LYS A 77 1.85 -5.59 -13.56
C LYS A 77 2.19 -4.11 -13.67
N ARG A 78 2.11 -3.36 -12.59
CA ARG A 78 2.39 -1.92 -12.63
C ARG A 78 3.82 -1.64 -13.13
N PHE A 79 3.96 -1.19 -14.38
CA PHE A 79 5.23 -0.89 -15.05
C PHE A 79 6.27 -2.01 -14.95
N ASP A 80 5.85 -3.28 -14.86
CA ASP A 80 6.70 -4.45 -14.61
C ASP A 80 7.53 -4.38 -13.29
N LEU A 81 7.24 -3.40 -12.44
CA LEU A 81 7.87 -3.25 -11.13
C LEU A 81 7.20 -4.07 -10.03
N LYS A 82 6.09 -4.75 -10.34
CA LYS A 82 5.40 -5.69 -9.47
C LYS A 82 4.84 -5.08 -8.18
N SER A 83 4.52 -3.79 -8.18
CA SER A 83 4.00 -3.09 -7.01
C SER A 83 3.43 -1.72 -7.37
N PHE A 84 2.39 -1.28 -6.65
CA PHE A 84 1.82 0.06 -6.73
C PHE A 84 2.84 1.17 -6.45
N LYS A 85 3.91 0.87 -5.72
CA LYS A 85 4.97 1.83 -5.36
C LYS A 85 5.56 2.54 -6.59
N ALA A 86 5.51 1.89 -7.76
CA ALA A 86 5.94 2.48 -9.03
C ALA A 86 5.26 3.83 -9.34
N LEU A 87 3.99 3.97 -8.97
CA LEU A 87 3.24 5.22 -9.17
C LEU A 87 3.85 6.38 -8.37
N GLY A 88 4.00 6.21 -7.05
CA GLY A 88 4.35 7.29 -6.15
C GLY A 88 5.82 7.69 -6.19
N GLY A 89 6.74 6.72 -6.07
CA GLY A 89 8.18 7.04 -6.05
C GLY A 89 8.66 7.66 -7.35
N ALA A 90 8.23 7.14 -8.51
CA ALA A 90 8.62 7.71 -9.80
C ALA A 90 7.99 9.09 -10.04
N TYR A 91 6.74 9.30 -9.63
CA TYR A 91 6.10 10.61 -9.72
C TYR A 91 6.77 11.64 -8.80
N ALA A 92 7.12 11.25 -7.57
CA ALA A 92 7.87 12.14 -6.68
C ALA A 92 9.22 12.55 -7.28
N VAL A 93 9.96 11.61 -7.91
CA VAL A 93 11.19 11.95 -8.66
C VAL A 93 10.92 13.00 -9.73
N GLU A 94 9.89 12.82 -10.56
CA GLU A 94 9.52 13.78 -11.60
C GLU A 94 9.20 15.16 -11.03
N LYS A 95 8.43 15.22 -9.95
CA LYS A 95 8.02 16.48 -9.33
C LYS A 95 9.17 17.26 -8.70
N VAL A 96 10.09 16.57 -8.02
CA VAL A 96 11.20 17.26 -7.32
C VAL A 96 12.29 17.72 -8.27
N THR A 97 12.46 17.03 -9.40
CA THR A 97 13.53 17.37 -10.36
C THR A 97 13.11 18.42 -11.38
N LYS A 98 11.81 18.60 -11.62
CA LYS A 98 11.27 19.63 -12.53
C LYS A 98 11.95 19.69 -13.90
N GLY A 99 12.45 18.55 -14.40
CA GLY A 99 13.16 18.45 -15.67
C GLY A 99 14.67 18.74 -15.62
N ASP A 100 15.22 19.15 -14.49
CA ASP A 100 16.65 19.32 -14.29
C ASP A 100 17.36 17.96 -14.33
N LYS A 101 18.32 17.81 -15.25
CA LYS A 101 19.07 16.57 -15.49
C LYS A 101 20.33 16.41 -14.63
N ASP A 102 20.75 17.47 -13.96
CA ASP A 102 21.95 17.46 -13.12
C ASP A 102 21.67 17.01 -11.69
N ILE A 103 20.38 16.94 -11.32
CA ILE A 103 19.96 16.48 -10.00
C ILE A 103 20.27 14.99 -9.82
N VAL A 104 20.92 14.67 -8.71
CA VAL A 104 21.07 13.29 -8.21
C VAL A 104 19.96 13.03 -7.20
N VAL A 105 19.16 11.99 -7.39
CA VAL A 105 18.14 11.59 -6.41
C VAL A 105 18.69 10.52 -5.48
N ALA A 106 18.29 10.57 -4.20
CA ALA A 106 18.73 9.63 -3.18
C ALA A 106 17.55 9.13 -2.33
N THR A 107 17.59 7.87 -1.89
CA THR A 107 16.63 7.31 -0.95
C THR A 107 17.25 6.21 -0.10
N ALA A 108 16.68 5.96 1.09
CA ALA A 108 17.07 4.83 1.94
C ALA A 108 15.91 3.84 2.02
N THR A 109 16.07 2.66 1.42
CA THR A 109 15.01 1.64 1.41
C THR A 109 15.50 0.33 0.81
N ALA A 110 14.96 -0.77 1.27
CA ALA A 110 15.30 -2.12 0.78
C ALA A 110 14.23 -2.74 -0.13
N GLY A 111 13.16 -2.01 -0.42
CA GLY A 111 11.96 -2.58 -1.03
C GLY A 111 11.49 -1.91 -2.31
N ASN A 112 10.17 -2.00 -2.51
CA ASN A 112 9.50 -1.52 -3.71
C ASN A 112 9.61 -0.01 -3.92
N HIS A 113 9.77 0.78 -2.84
CA HIS A 113 9.99 2.22 -2.97
C HIS A 113 11.33 2.53 -3.67
N GLY A 114 12.43 1.86 -3.27
CA GLY A 114 13.73 2.04 -3.93
C GLY A 114 13.69 1.66 -5.41
N ARG A 115 13.01 0.56 -5.76
CA ARG A 115 12.80 0.18 -7.16
C ARG A 115 12.01 1.24 -7.94
N SER A 116 11.00 1.84 -7.30
CA SER A 116 10.22 2.91 -7.89
C SER A 116 11.04 4.18 -8.14
N VAL A 117 11.85 4.60 -7.15
CA VAL A 117 12.74 5.77 -7.28
C VAL A 117 13.81 5.51 -8.34
N ALA A 118 14.47 4.33 -8.34
CA ALA A 118 15.44 3.94 -9.35
C ALA A 118 14.86 3.97 -10.77
N TRP A 119 13.68 3.36 -10.95
CA TRP A 119 12.99 3.37 -12.23
C TRP A 119 12.58 4.78 -12.67
N GLY A 120 12.06 5.61 -11.75
CA GLY A 120 11.71 7.00 -12.01
C GLY A 120 12.93 7.82 -12.45
N ALA A 121 14.07 7.65 -11.78
CA ALA A 121 15.32 8.28 -12.15
C ALA A 121 15.81 7.82 -13.52
N ARG A 122 15.83 6.50 -13.78
CA ARG A 122 16.19 5.93 -15.09
C ARG A 122 15.32 6.49 -16.21
N ARG A 123 14.00 6.56 -16.03
CA ARG A 123 13.06 7.12 -17.00
C ARG A 123 13.38 8.56 -17.38
N LEU A 124 13.89 9.33 -16.44
CA LEU A 124 14.26 10.73 -16.62
C LEU A 124 15.73 10.94 -16.96
N GLY A 125 16.55 9.88 -17.03
CA GLY A 125 17.98 9.96 -17.31
C GLY A 125 18.80 10.55 -16.15
N LEU A 126 18.35 10.39 -14.90
CA LEU A 126 18.97 10.93 -13.69
C LEU A 126 19.85 9.90 -12.99
N LYS A 127 20.84 10.37 -12.25
CA LYS A 127 21.60 9.53 -11.31
C LYS A 127 20.76 9.25 -10.07
N CYS A 128 20.84 8.01 -9.57
CA CYS A 128 20.09 7.57 -8.39
C CYS A 128 21.02 6.86 -7.40
N LYS A 129 20.96 7.26 -6.13
CA LYS A 129 21.70 6.65 -5.00
C LYS A 129 20.71 5.98 -4.07
N ILE A 130 20.90 4.70 -3.78
CA ILE A 130 20.01 3.97 -2.86
C ILE A 130 20.81 3.39 -1.70
N PHE A 131 20.49 3.83 -0.50
CA PHE A 131 21.12 3.38 0.74
C PHE A 131 20.36 2.21 1.31
N ILE A 132 21.04 1.08 1.53
CA ILE A 132 20.44 -0.12 2.10
C ILE A 132 21.23 -0.59 3.32
N SER A 133 20.52 -1.16 4.30
CA SER A 133 21.15 -1.83 5.44
C SER A 133 21.99 -3.03 4.98
N GLU A 134 23.06 -3.34 5.71
CA GLU A 134 23.88 -4.52 5.45
C GLU A 134 23.10 -5.85 5.49
N PHE A 135 21.97 -5.89 6.22
CA PHE A 135 21.11 -7.05 6.33
C PHE A 135 20.21 -7.28 5.10
N VAL A 136 20.14 -6.32 4.19
CA VAL A 136 19.37 -6.46 2.95
C VAL A 136 20.02 -7.49 2.04
N SER A 137 19.22 -8.42 1.53
CA SER A 137 19.70 -9.49 0.66
C SER A 137 20.35 -8.94 -0.61
N LYS A 138 21.38 -9.65 -1.10
CA LYS A 138 22.07 -9.29 -2.35
C LYS A 138 21.10 -9.17 -3.53
N ALA A 139 20.08 -10.05 -3.58
CA ALA A 139 19.08 -10.02 -4.65
C ALA A 139 18.24 -8.75 -4.67
N ARG A 140 17.85 -8.21 -3.49
CA ARG A 140 17.12 -6.95 -3.40
C ARG A 140 17.97 -5.76 -3.83
N GLY A 141 19.25 -5.71 -3.41
CA GLY A 141 20.18 -4.69 -3.89
C GLY A 141 20.36 -4.76 -5.40
N GLN A 142 20.56 -5.96 -5.96
CA GLN A 142 20.73 -6.17 -7.40
C GLN A 142 19.50 -5.71 -8.19
N ALA A 143 18.28 -5.97 -7.72
CA ALA A 143 17.06 -5.53 -8.39
C ALA A 143 16.95 -3.99 -8.54
N MET A 144 17.56 -3.22 -7.64
CA MET A 144 17.66 -1.76 -7.75
C MET A 144 18.80 -1.33 -8.66
N ALA A 145 19.94 -2.03 -8.60
CA ALA A 145 21.07 -1.78 -9.50
C ALA A 145 20.72 -2.07 -10.96
N ASP A 146 19.92 -3.10 -11.24
CA ASP A 146 19.42 -3.44 -12.58
C ASP A 146 18.54 -2.33 -13.18
N LEU A 147 17.96 -1.48 -12.32
CA LEU A 147 17.22 -0.27 -12.70
C LEU A 147 18.12 0.96 -12.87
N GLY A 148 19.44 0.81 -12.73
CA GLY A 148 20.42 1.88 -12.94
C GLY A 148 20.80 2.65 -11.67
N ALA A 149 20.37 2.21 -10.48
CA ALA A 149 20.75 2.85 -9.23
C ALA A 149 22.14 2.41 -8.76
N ASP A 150 22.88 3.35 -8.18
CA ASP A 150 24.08 3.07 -7.39
C ASP A 150 23.63 2.68 -5.95
N VAL A 151 23.84 1.43 -5.60
CA VAL A 151 23.35 0.85 -4.34
C VAL A 151 24.47 0.85 -3.32
N ILE A 152 24.29 1.62 -2.24
CA ILE A 152 25.26 1.82 -1.17
C ILE A 152 24.82 0.99 0.05
N LYS A 153 25.64 0.01 0.43
CA LYS A 153 25.43 -0.76 1.68
C LYS A 153 25.99 -0.01 2.87
N VAL A 154 25.14 0.22 3.86
CA VAL A 154 25.48 0.88 5.12
C VAL A 154 25.53 -0.15 6.24
N LYS A 155 26.59 -0.11 7.06
CA LYS A 155 26.72 -0.98 8.24
C LYS A 155 25.67 -0.61 9.29
N GLY A 156 24.81 -1.57 9.65
CA GLY A 156 23.75 -1.43 10.62
C GLY A 156 22.35 -1.58 10.03
N ASN A 157 21.36 -1.12 10.78
CA ASN A 157 19.93 -1.26 10.46
C ASN A 157 19.42 -0.21 9.45
N TYR A 158 18.11 -0.22 9.22
CA TYR A 158 17.46 0.74 8.33
C TYR A 158 17.66 2.21 8.77
N GLU A 159 17.55 2.48 10.06
CA GLU A 159 17.70 3.85 10.60
C GLU A 159 19.08 4.42 10.28
N LYS A 160 20.14 3.61 10.43
CA LYS A 160 21.51 4.02 10.03
C LYS A 160 21.62 4.28 8.54
N SER A 161 20.93 3.48 7.70
CA SER A 161 20.91 3.73 6.26
C SER A 161 20.22 5.05 5.90
N LEU A 162 19.14 5.37 6.61
CA LEU A 162 18.42 6.64 6.42
C LEU A 162 19.28 7.83 6.86
N LEU A 163 19.91 7.75 8.01
CA LEU A 163 20.81 8.82 8.50
C LEU A 163 22.00 9.06 7.56
N GLU A 164 22.59 7.99 7.04
CA GLU A 164 23.69 8.10 6.06
C GLU A 164 23.20 8.69 4.73
N CYS A 165 22.00 8.30 4.27
CA CYS A 165 21.36 8.90 3.10
C CYS A 165 21.16 10.40 3.29
N ILE A 166 20.61 10.83 4.43
CA ILE A 166 20.39 12.25 4.75
C ILE A 166 21.72 13.00 4.77
N LYS A 167 22.72 12.46 5.47
CA LYS A 167 24.04 13.07 5.57
C LYS A 167 24.69 13.27 4.21
N GLN A 168 24.83 12.19 3.41
CA GLN A 168 25.46 12.28 2.10
C GLN A 168 24.67 13.15 1.13
N SER A 169 23.34 13.16 1.23
CA SER A 169 22.50 14.02 0.40
C SER A 169 22.72 15.50 0.74
N THR A 170 22.89 15.83 2.02
CA THR A 170 23.20 17.20 2.46
C THR A 170 24.58 17.63 1.98
N ASP A 171 25.60 16.77 2.20
CA ASP A 171 26.99 17.06 1.85
C ASP A 171 27.21 17.24 0.33
N ASN A 172 26.38 16.57 -0.50
CA ASN A 172 26.54 16.56 -1.96
C ASN A 172 25.39 17.27 -2.71
N ASN A 173 24.46 17.92 -2.01
CA ASN A 173 23.28 18.55 -2.59
C ASN A 173 22.41 17.60 -3.43
N TRP A 174 22.21 16.35 -2.96
CA TRP A 174 21.32 15.40 -3.61
C TRP A 174 19.87 15.57 -3.13
N GLN A 175 18.93 15.31 -4.02
CA GLN A 175 17.51 15.38 -3.71
C GLN A 175 17.02 14.09 -3.05
N ILE A 176 16.65 14.14 -1.79
CA ILE A 176 16.05 13.00 -1.09
C ILE A 176 14.64 12.76 -1.63
N VAL A 177 14.32 11.48 -1.91
CA VAL A 177 12.99 11.00 -2.32
C VAL A 177 12.57 9.84 -1.43
N GLN A 178 12.03 10.18 -0.25
CA GLN A 178 11.55 9.23 0.75
C GLN A 178 10.02 9.24 0.81
N ASP A 179 9.39 8.09 1.10
CA ASP A 179 7.92 7.94 1.14
C ASP A 179 7.30 8.09 2.53
N VAL A 180 8.12 8.44 3.52
CA VAL A 180 7.71 8.73 4.90
C VAL A 180 7.91 10.21 5.18
N ALA A 181 6.90 10.86 5.75
CA ALA A 181 6.94 12.26 6.15
C ALA A 181 7.42 12.40 7.59
N TRP A 182 8.27 13.38 7.83
CA TRP A 182 8.65 13.86 9.17
C TRP A 182 8.58 15.39 9.20
N LYS A 183 8.81 15.98 10.37
CA LYS A 183 8.83 17.44 10.52
C LYS A 183 9.78 18.05 9.48
N ASP A 184 9.32 19.05 8.76
CA ASP A 184 10.05 19.77 7.70
C ASP A 184 10.30 18.96 6.40
N TYR A 185 9.81 17.71 6.32
CA TYR A 185 9.89 16.88 5.11
C TYR A 185 8.51 16.29 4.76
N MET A 186 7.62 17.14 4.27
CA MET A 186 6.23 16.77 3.98
C MET A 186 5.92 16.70 2.48
N LEU A 187 6.60 17.51 1.68
CA LEU A 187 6.24 17.73 0.27
C LEU A 187 6.47 16.49 -0.60
N VAL A 188 7.62 15.85 -0.46
CA VAL A 188 7.97 14.68 -1.28
C VAL A 188 7.08 13.47 -0.97
N PRO A 189 6.82 13.12 0.31
CA PRO A 189 5.81 12.13 0.65
C PRO A 189 4.41 12.46 0.13
N LYS A 190 4.03 13.74 0.10
CA LYS A 190 2.77 14.20 -0.49
C LYS A 190 2.70 13.92 -2.00
N TYR A 191 3.77 14.19 -2.76
CA TYR A 191 3.85 13.80 -4.18
C TYR A 191 3.76 12.28 -4.35
N THR A 192 4.45 11.53 -3.51
CA THR A 192 4.36 10.06 -3.52
C THR A 192 2.92 9.57 -3.33
N MET A 193 2.20 10.16 -2.38
CA MET A 193 0.79 9.82 -2.14
C MET A 193 -0.11 10.26 -3.30
N ALA A 194 0.12 11.44 -3.87
CA ALA A 194 -0.62 11.89 -5.07
C ALA A 194 -0.45 10.87 -6.22
N GLY A 195 0.75 10.35 -6.43
CA GLY A 195 0.98 9.26 -7.39
C GLY A 195 0.16 8.00 -7.08
N TYR A 196 0.06 7.60 -5.82
CA TYR A 196 -0.73 6.41 -5.44
C TYR A 196 -2.23 6.59 -5.68
N SER A 197 -2.76 7.82 -5.65
CA SER A 197 -4.19 8.09 -5.88
C SER A 197 -4.66 7.71 -7.28
N VAL A 198 -3.75 7.52 -8.25
CA VAL A 198 -4.03 7.04 -9.60
C VAL A 198 -4.78 5.70 -9.57
N MET A 199 -4.47 4.82 -8.61
CA MET A 199 -5.21 3.56 -8.45
C MET A 199 -6.72 3.79 -8.23
N MET A 200 -7.08 4.81 -7.44
CA MET A 200 -8.50 5.09 -7.19
C MET A 200 -9.20 5.64 -8.43
N ARG A 201 -8.53 6.48 -9.22
CA ARG A 201 -9.06 6.93 -10.52
C ARG A 201 -9.32 5.76 -11.46
N GLU A 202 -8.35 4.86 -11.59
CA GLU A 202 -8.51 3.65 -12.41
C GLU A 202 -9.66 2.76 -11.93
N ILE A 203 -9.81 2.57 -10.60
CA ILE A 203 -10.93 1.81 -10.04
C ILE A 203 -12.26 2.44 -10.43
N VAL A 204 -12.41 3.77 -10.29
CA VAL A 204 -13.64 4.48 -10.66
C VAL A 204 -13.98 4.27 -12.12
N ASP A 205 -13.00 4.38 -13.01
CA ASP A 205 -13.20 4.18 -14.45
C ASP A 205 -13.58 2.71 -14.78
N GLN A 206 -13.01 1.73 -14.05
CA GLN A 206 -13.23 0.29 -14.27
C GLN A 206 -14.54 -0.25 -13.71
N ILE A 207 -15.11 0.36 -12.67
CA ILE A 207 -16.38 -0.08 -12.09
C ILE A 207 -17.62 0.45 -12.83
N ASN A 208 -17.45 1.24 -13.92
CA ASN A 208 -18.55 1.75 -14.75
C ASN A 208 -19.68 2.40 -13.93
N ASN A 209 -19.35 3.32 -13.04
CA ASN A 209 -20.28 4.04 -12.15
C ASN A 209 -21.04 3.13 -11.14
N GLU A 210 -20.62 1.90 -10.94
CA GLU A 210 -21.16 1.08 -9.86
C GLU A 210 -20.78 1.67 -8.48
N LYS A 211 -21.76 1.68 -7.57
CA LYS A 211 -21.54 2.22 -6.22
C LYS A 211 -20.70 1.25 -5.38
N ILE A 212 -19.48 1.65 -5.02
CA ILE A 212 -18.63 0.95 -4.04
C ILE A 212 -19.21 1.19 -2.64
N THR A 213 -19.30 0.15 -1.82
CA THR A 213 -19.82 0.25 -0.44
C THR A 213 -18.75 0.12 0.62
N HIS A 214 -17.66 -0.58 0.32
CA HIS A 214 -16.54 -0.82 1.24
C HIS A 214 -15.23 -0.79 0.49
N ILE A 215 -14.19 -0.31 1.16
CA ILE A 215 -12.82 -0.42 0.69
C ILE A 215 -11.91 -0.85 1.85
N ILE A 216 -11.09 -1.87 1.62
CA ILE A 216 -10.14 -2.39 2.59
C ILE A 216 -8.75 -2.03 2.12
N LEU A 217 -8.01 -1.32 2.96
CA LEU A 217 -6.74 -0.68 2.64
C LEU A 217 -5.66 -1.16 3.61
N GLN A 218 -4.63 -1.79 3.09
CA GLN A 218 -3.46 -2.14 3.88
C GLN A 218 -2.69 -0.89 4.28
N ALA A 219 -2.16 -0.87 5.50
CA ALA A 219 -1.29 0.19 5.97
C ALA A 219 -0.01 -0.35 6.63
N GLY A 220 1.11 0.26 6.30
CA GLY A 220 2.30 0.36 7.13
C GLY A 220 2.32 1.79 7.67
N VAL A 221 3.10 2.70 7.09
CA VAL A 221 3.09 4.12 7.47
C VAL A 221 1.83 4.89 7.00
N GLY A 222 0.88 4.23 6.34
CA GLY A 222 -0.41 4.80 5.94
C GLY A 222 -0.47 5.49 4.57
N GLY A 223 0.65 5.61 3.85
CA GLY A 223 0.72 6.40 2.60
C GLY A 223 -0.26 5.93 1.51
N MET A 224 -0.37 4.61 1.25
CA MET A 224 -1.31 4.07 0.27
C MET A 224 -2.76 4.28 0.73
N ALA A 225 -3.07 3.96 1.99
CA ALA A 225 -4.41 4.11 2.52
C ALA A 225 -4.89 5.57 2.46
N GLY A 226 -4.04 6.53 2.88
CA GLY A 226 -4.35 7.95 2.79
C GLY A 226 -4.55 8.43 1.35
N ALA A 227 -3.71 7.96 0.41
CA ALA A 227 -3.85 8.30 -1.01
C ALA A 227 -5.15 7.78 -1.63
N MET A 228 -5.53 6.53 -1.32
CA MET A 228 -6.80 5.96 -1.78
C MET A 228 -7.99 6.72 -1.21
N ILE A 229 -7.94 7.12 0.05
CA ILE A 229 -8.99 7.95 0.69
C ILE A 229 -9.06 9.34 0.05
N ALA A 230 -7.92 9.97 -0.26
CA ALA A 230 -7.90 11.23 -0.99
C ALA A 230 -8.51 11.07 -2.41
N GLY A 231 -8.24 9.96 -3.08
CA GLY A 231 -8.89 9.60 -4.33
C GLY A 231 -10.40 9.39 -4.20
N ILE A 232 -10.89 8.77 -3.12
CA ILE A 232 -12.32 8.68 -2.82
C ILE A 232 -12.92 10.08 -2.67
N ALA A 233 -12.28 10.95 -1.89
CA ALA A 233 -12.76 12.32 -1.69
C ALA A 233 -12.83 13.11 -3.01
N ARG A 234 -11.89 12.84 -3.94
CA ARG A 234 -11.81 13.49 -5.25
C ARG A 234 -12.84 12.98 -6.24
N TYR A 235 -13.04 11.65 -6.34
CA TYR A 235 -13.71 11.03 -7.48
C TYR A 235 -15.06 10.38 -7.17
N LEU A 236 -15.40 10.10 -5.91
CA LEU A 236 -16.66 9.45 -5.56
C LEU A 236 -17.66 10.41 -4.90
N ASP A 237 -18.92 10.35 -5.31
CA ASP A 237 -20.01 11.04 -4.63
C ASP A 237 -20.45 10.29 -3.36
N ASN A 238 -20.49 8.96 -3.42
CA ASN A 238 -20.80 8.14 -2.28
C ASN A 238 -19.52 7.75 -1.53
N ILE A 239 -19.56 7.86 -0.22
CA ILE A 239 -18.44 7.48 0.63
C ILE A 239 -18.58 6.00 1.02
N PRO A 240 -17.64 5.12 0.62
CA PRO A 240 -17.61 3.74 1.10
C PRO A 240 -17.17 3.68 2.57
N ILE A 241 -17.53 2.61 3.26
CA ILE A 241 -16.95 2.27 4.55
C ILE A 241 -15.46 1.99 4.32
N THR A 242 -14.59 2.78 4.95
CA THR A 242 -13.13 2.68 4.85
C THR A 242 -12.60 1.84 6.01
N ILE A 243 -11.85 0.81 5.69
CA ILE A 243 -11.27 -0.13 6.65
C ILE A 243 -9.76 -0.17 6.43
N VAL A 244 -8.98 0.10 7.47
CA VAL A 244 -7.53 -0.10 7.45
C VAL A 244 -7.19 -1.46 8.04
N VAL A 245 -6.23 -2.14 7.41
CA VAL A 245 -5.72 -3.45 7.85
C VAL A 245 -4.22 -3.38 8.06
N GLU A 246 -3.76 -3.89 9.21
CA GLU A 246 -2.35 -3.89 9.63
C GLU A 246 -1.94 -5.26 10.21
N PRO A 247 -0.63 -5.59 10.23
CA PRO A 247 -0.15 -6.69 11.05
C PRO A 247 -0.31 -6.38 12.53
N ASP A 248 -0.68 -7.35 13.34
CA ASP A 248 -0.88 -7.18 14.78
C ASP A 248 0.40 -6.76 15.52
N SER A 249 1.55 -7.18 15.02
CA SER A 249 2.86 -6.81 15.58
C SER A 249 3.30 -5.37 15.26
N ALA A 250 2.57 -4.65 14.37
CA ALA A 250 2.92 -3.31 13.91
C ALA A 250 1.67 -2.49 13.52
N ALA A 251 0.62 -2.51 14.36
CA ALA A 251 -0.66 -1.85 14.12
C ALA A 251 -0.63 -0.36 14.52
N CYS A 252 0.27 0.43 13.92
CA CYS A 252 0.52 1.81 14.34
C CYS A 252 -0.62 2.77 13.99
N VAL A 253 -1.35 2.55 12.89
CA VAL A 253 -2.53 3.37 12.54
C VAL A 253 -3.68 3.06 13.49
N LEU A 254 -3.93 1.79 13.81
CA LEU A 254 -4.95 1.36 14.77
C LEU A 254 -4.73 2.00 16.14
N GLU A 255 -3.51 1.93 16.67
CA GLU A 255 -3.18 2.53 17.97
C GLU A 255 -3.27 4.06 17.93
N SER A 256 -2.82 4.68 16.85
CA SER A 256 -2.94 6.13 16.69
C SER A 256 -4.40 6.59 16.62
N ILE A 257 -5.28 5.85 15.94
CA ILE A 257 -6.73 6.12 15.92
C ILE A 257 -7.36 5.90 17.30
N ARG A 258 -6.93 4.86 18.03
CA ARG A 258 -7.40 4.58 19.39
C ARG A 258 -7.17 5.74 20.35
N THR A 259 -5.99 6.37 20.27
CA THR A 259 -5.57 7.44 21.17
C THR A 259 -5.85 8.84 20.65
N GLY A 260 -6.19 8.98 19.36
CA GLY A 260 -6.42 10.26 18.68
C GLY A 260 -5.13 11.04 18.33
N LYS A 261 -3.94 10.44 18.50
CA LYS A 261 -2.64 11.04 18.17
C LYS A 261 -1.69 9.99 17.59
N VAL A 262 -0.62 10.44 16.95
CA VAL A 262 0.41 9.54 16.43
C VAL A 262 1.06 8.77 17.58
N GLU A 263 0.97 7.45 17.54
CA GLU A 263 1.62 6.55 18.48
C GLU A 263 2.78 5.81 17.81
N LYS A 264 3.83 5.57 18.59
CA LYS A 264 4.97 4.77 18.19
C LYS A 264 4.88 3.38 18.79
N ILE A 265 4.88 2.37 17.94
CA ILE A 265 4.84 0.95 18.32
C ILE A 265 6.25 0.38 18.37
N ASP A 266 6.59 -0.28 19.46
CA ASP A 266 7.84 -1.05 19.56
C ASP A 266 7.63 -2.42 18.88
N ILE A 267 8.21 -2.59 17.68
CA ILE A 267 8.09 -3.82 16.90
C ILE A 267 9.03 -4.88 17.48
N LYS A 268 8.48 -5.75 18.31
CA LYS A 268 9.24 -6.86 18.93
C LYS A 268 9.45 -8.04 17.97
N ARG A 269 8.59 -8.17 16.96
CA ARG A 269 8.61 -9.23 15.96
C ARG A 269 8.25 -8.68 14.59
N GLU A 270 9.15 -8.82 13.64
CA GLU A 270 8.87 -8.52 12.23
C GLU A 270 7.73 -9.39 11.71
N SER A 271 6.73 -8.79 11.08
CA SER A 271 5.66 -9.51 10.40
C SER A 271 6.14 -10.11 9.07
N LEU A 272 5.48 -11.18 8.64
CA LEU A 272 5.60 -11.68 7.26
C LEU A 272 5.19 -10.62 6.25
N MET A 273 4.24 -9.74 6.60
CA MET A 273 3.81 -8.55 5.86
C MET A 273 4.88 -7.44 5.95
N GLY A 274 6.10 -7.72 5.48
CA GLY A 274 7.27 -6.88 5.74
C GLY A 274 7.18 -5.43 5.24
N GLY A 275 6.39 -5.17 4.18
CA GLY A 275 6.13 -3.81 3.69
C GLY A 275 5.14 -3.02 4.54
N MET A 276 4.49 -3.69 5.49
CA MET A 276 3.53 -3.11 6.45
C MET A 276 4.08 -3.11 7.88
N SER A 277 5.24 -3.73 8.14
CA SER A 277 5.86 -3.80 9.46
C SER A 277 6.52 -2.45 9.81
N CYS A 278 5.69 -1.48 10.17
CA CYS A 278 6.08 -0.10 10.44
C CYS A 278 5.59 0.32 11.84
N GLY A 279 6.48 0.96 12.62
CA GLY A 279 6.19 1.31 14.02
C GLY A 279 5.51 2.65 14.22
N GLU A 280 5.34 3.47 13.17
CA GLU A 280 4.78 4.81 13.32
C GLU A 280 4.09 5.23 12.01
N VAL A 281 2.92 5.88 12.14
CA VAL A 281 2.22 6.44 10.99
C VAL A 281 2.91 7.72 10.50
N SER A 282 3.04 7.87 9.20
CA SER A 282 3.63 9.06 8.59
C SER A 282 2.70 10.29 8.75
N LEU A 283 3.29 11.48 8.90
CA LEU A 283 2.53 12.70 9.25
C LEU A 283 1.49 13.10 8.19
N VAL A 284 1.81 13.01 6.89
CA VAL A 284 0.85 13.39 5.84
C VAL A 284 -0.36 12.44 5.79
N PRO A 285 -0.21 11.11 5.74
CA PRO A 285 -1.36 10.23 5.78
C PRO A 285 -2.14 10.31 7.10
N TRP A 286 -1.49 10.59 8.25
CA TRP A 286 -2.18 10.75 9.51
C TRP A 286 -3.28 11.83 9.47
N GLU A 287 -3.00 12.98 8.87
CA GLU A 287 -3.98 14.06 8.71
C GLU A 287 -5.22 13.64 7.92
N ILE A 288 -5.09 12.62 7.07
CA ILE A 288 -6.21 12.04 6.33
C ILE A 288 -6.87 10.91 7.13
N LEU A 289 -6.08 9.96 7.64
CA LEU A 289 -6.59 8.71 8.22
C LEU A 289 -7.35 8.90 9.52
N LYS A 290 -6.88 9.81 10.41
CA LYS A 290 -7.40 9.99 11.77
C LYS A 290 -8.93 10.13 11.86
N HIS A 291 -9.56 10.76 10.86
CA HIS A 291 -11.00 10.98 10.84
C HIS A 291 -11.72 10.23 9.71
N SER A 292 -11.03 9.80 8.66
CA SER A 292 -11.66 9.21 7.48
C SER A 292 -11.64 7.68 7.43
N VAL A 293 -10.86 7.04 8.30
CA VAL A 293 -10.90 5.59 8.50
C VAL A 293 -12.02 5.27 9.49
N LYS A 294 -12.98 4.43 9.08
CA LYS A 294 -14.11 4.09 9.93
C LYS A 294 -13.80 2.93 10.87
N HIS A 295 -13.05 1.94 10.40
CA HIS A 295 -12.66 0.78 11.19
C HIS A 295 -11.19 0.42 10.94
N CYS A 296 -10.55 -0.14 11.95
CA CYS A 296 -9.23 -0.76 11.82
C CYS A 296 -9.31 -2.24 12.22
N ILE A 297 -8.55 -3.07 11.52
CA ILE A 297 -8.43 -4.50 11.82
C ILE A 297 -6.94 -4.84 11.86
N SER A 298 -6.48 -5.48 12.93
CA SER A 298 -5.14 -6.07 12.94
C SER A 298 -5.21 -7.58 12.76
N LEU A 299 -4.20 -8.13 12.05
CA LEU A 299 -4.15 -9.53 11.67
C LEU A 299 -2.87 -10.21 12.14
N PRO A 300 -2.94 -11.46 12.59
CA PRO A 300 -1.75 -12.30 12.72
C PRO A 300 -1.23 -12.72 11.34
N ASP A 301 0.00 -13.26 11.29
CA ASP A 301 0.63 -13.72 10.05
C ASP A 301 0.08 -15.06 9.52
N ASP A 302 -0.74 -15.76 10.30
CA ASP A 302 -1.10 -17.18 10.11
C ASP A 302 -1.70 -17.48 8.72
N ASP A 303 -2.57 -16.63 8.20
CA ASP A 303 -3.32 -16.87 6.97
C ASP A 303 -2.68 -16.31 5.70
N ILE A 304 -1.52 -15.66 5.80
CA ILE A 304 -0.86 -15.01 4.65
C ILE A 304 -0.52 -16.05 3.58
N GLY A 305 0.17 -17.13 3.94
CA GLY A 305 0.59 -18.17 3.00
C GLY A 305 -0.60 -18.88 2.34
N ASN A 306 -1.63 -19.20 3.14
CA ASN A 306 -2.86 -19.85 2.66
C ASN A 306 -3.59 -18.95 1.65
N THR A 307 -3.78 -17.67 1.96
CA THR A 307 -4.43 -16.72 1.06
C THR A 307 -3.66 -16.54 -0.25
N MET A 308 -2.34 -16.41 -0.20
CA MET A 308 -1.49 -16.34 -1.40
C MET A 308 -1.66 -17.60 -2.27
N LYS A 309 -1.76 -18.78 -1.66
CA LYS A 309 -2.01 -20.06 -2.36
C LYS A 309 -3.39 -20.09 -3.01
N LEU A 310 -4.45 -19.68 -2.30
CA LEU A 310 -5.82 -19.66 -2.80
C LEU A 310 -5.99 -18.67 -3.97
N LEU A 311 -5.39 -17.50 -3.90
CA LEU A 311 -5.33 -16.54 -5.00
C LEU A 311 -4.58 -17.12 -6.21
N GLY A 312 -3.42 -17.76 -5.97
CA GLY A 312 -2.58 -18.36 -7.01
C GLY A 312 -3.19 -19.58 -7.70
N ASN A 313 -4.10 -20.28 -7.05
CA ASN A 313 -4.78 -21.48 -7.57
C ASN A 313 -6.16 -21.16 -8.20
N SER A 314 -6.50 -19.88 -8.38
CA SER A 314 -7.83 -19.46 -8.87
C SER A 314 -9.00 -19.92 -7.98
N SER A 315 -8.75 -20.07 -6.65
CA SER A 315 -9.80 -20.50 -5.72
C SER A 315 -10.85 -19.41 -5.51
N PHE A 316 -10.47 -18.15 -5.58
CA PHE A 316 -11.34 -17.00 -5.33
C PHE A 316 -11.93 -16.38 -6.61
N SER A 317 -11.32 -16.62 -7.78
CA SER A 317 -11.72 -16.06 -9.07
C SER A 317 -11.52 -17.06 -10.20
N ASP A 318 -11.89 -16.70 -11.42
CA ASP A 318 -11.69 -17.55 -12.60
C ASP A 318 -10.26 -17.44 -13.16
N GLN A 319 -9.46 -16.52 -12.64
CA GLN A 319 -8.07 -16.33 -13.06
C GLN A 319 -7.11 -16.42 -11.88
N LYS A 320 -5.86 -16.75 -12.19
CA LYS A 320 -4.78 -16.81 -11.20
C LYS A 320 -4.32 -15.40 -10.83
N ILE A 321 -4.15 -15.15 -9.54
CA ILE A 321 -3.61 -13.91 -9.00
C ILE A 321 -2.33 -14.24 -8.24
N ILE A 322 -1.22 -13.64 -8.64
CA ILE A 322 0.06 -13.87 -7.98
C ILE A 322 0.32 -12.75 -6.97
N ALA A 323 -0.25 -12.90 -5.80
CA ALA A 323 -0.12 -11.95 -4.71
C ALA A 323 1.21 -12.10 -3.95
N GLY A 324 1.72 -10.98 -3.46
CA GLY A 324 2.75 -10.94 -2.42
C GLY A 324 2.15 -10.95 -1.02
N GLU A 325 3.00 -11.03 -0.01
CA GLU A 325 2.59 -11.09 1.40
C GLU A 325 1.78 -9.87 1.86
N ASN A 326 2.08 -8.67 1.33
CA ASN A 326 1.37 -7.44 1.67
C ASN A 326 0.05 -7.28 0.87
N SER A 327 -0.27 -8.19 -0.03
CA SER A 327 -1.48 -8.17 -0.86
C SER A 327 -2.61 -9.05 -0.32
N ALA A 328 -2.29 -9.96 0.60
CA ALA A 328 -3.24 -10.89 1.20
C ALA A 328 -4.13 -10.28 2.31
N PRO A 329 -3.67 -9.33 3.13
CA PRO A 329 -4.36 -8.87 4.34
C PRO A 329 -5.79 -8.39 4.12
N GLY A 330 -6.05 -7.67 3.04
CA GLY A 330 -7.42 -7.20 2.72
C GLY A 330 -8.41 -8.34 2.54
N VAL A 331 -8.00 -9.42 1.88
CA VAL A 331 -8.84 -10.61 1.66
C VAL A 331 -9.03 -11.37 2.97
N ILE A 332 -7.98 -11.56 3.75
CA ILE A 332 -8.02 -12.23 5.06
C ILE A 332 -9.01 -11.52 5.98
N SER A 333 -8.87 -10.20 6.12
CA SER A 333 -9.73 -9.40 7.01
C SER A 333 -11.20 -9.46 6.59
N LEU A 334 -11.49 -9.49 5.29
CA LEU A 334 -12.86 -9.62 4.78
C LEU A 334 -13.47 -10.99 5.13
N ILE A 335 -12.71 -12.08 4.93
CA ILE A 335 -13.18 -13.43 5.24
C ILE A 335 -13.43 -13.55 6.74
N ALA A 336 -12.45 -13.20 7.58
CA ALA A 336 -12.58 -13.25 9.03
C ALA A 336 -13.76 -12.39 9.54
N SER A 337 -13.97 -11.20 8.94
CA SER A 337 -15.11 -10.33 9.28
C SER A 337 -16.46 -10.92 8.86
N CYS A 338 -16.52 -11.73 7.82
CA CYS A 338 -17.75 -12.41 7.41
C CYS A 338 -18.08 -13.63 8.27
N GLU A 339 -17.07 -14.28 8.85
CA GLU A 339 -17.24 -15.41 9.78
C GLU A 339 -17.70 -14.95 11.18
N ASP A 340 -17.22 -13.80 11.64
CA ASP A 340 -17.66 -13.20 12.92
C ASP A 340 -18.95 -12.39 12.73
N GLN A 341 -20.07 -12.90 13.28
CA GLN A 341 -21.38 -12.26 13.11
C GLN A 341 -21.47 -10.85 13.72
N ASN A 342 -20.71 -10.55 14.78
CA ASN A 342 -20.69 -9.22 15.38
C ASN A 342 -19.95 -8.24 14.47
N ILE A 343 -18.78 -8.61 13.95
CA ILE A 343 -17.99 -7.78 13.02
C ILE A 343 -18.75 -7.63 11.71
N LYS A 344 -19.31 -8.71 11.15
CA LYS A 344 -20.16 -8.66 9.96
C LYS A 344 -21.29 -7.65 10.09
N LYS A 345 -21.97 -7.62 11.25
CA LYS A 345 -23.02 -6.64 11.54
C LYS A 345 -22.47 -5.21 11.65
N LYS A 346 -21.36 -5.00 12.35
CA LYS A 346 -20.71 -3.68 12.47
C LYS A 346 -20.27 -3.13 11.13
N LEU A 347 -19.67 -3.96 10.29
CA LEU A 347 -19.30 -3.61 8.92
C LEU A 347 -20.50 -3.57 7.95
N GLN A 348 -21.70 -3.94 8.40
CA GLN A 348 -22.91 -3.96 7.56
C GLN A 348 -22.76 -4.83 6.30
N LEU A 349 -22.03 -5.94 6.38
CA LEU A 349 -21.78 -6.83 5.25
C LEU A 349 -23.00 -7.69 4.94
N ASP A 350 -23.55 -7.55 3.74
CA ASP A 350 -24.69 -8.31 3.22
C ASP A 350 -24.60 -8.50 1.70
N LYS A 351 -25.58 -9.24 1.13
CA LYS A 351 -25.65 -9.57 -0.30
C LYS A 351 -25.75 -8.39 -1.28
N LYS A 352 -25.85 -7.15 -0.80
CA LYS A 352 -25.89 -5.95 -1.64
C LYS A 352 -24.53 -5.23 -1.68
N LYS A 353 -23.56 -5.65 -0.87
CA LYS A 353 -22.31 -4.93 -0.67
C LYS A 353 -21.29 -5.27 -1.75
N LYS A 354 -20.57 -4.22 -2.16
CA LYS A 354 -19.46 -4.27 -3.12
C LYS A 354 -18.20 -3.81 -2.44
N VAL A 355 -17.22 -4.70 -2.33
CA VAL A 355 -16.00 -4.50 -1.56
C VAL A 355 -14.80 -4.40 -2.51
N ILE A 356 -13.95 -3.40 -2.32
CA ILE A 356 -12.67 -3.28 -3.00
C ILE A 356 -11.55 -3.74 -2.07
N ASN A 357 -10.69 -4.62 -2.56
CA ASN A 357 -9.41 -4.98 -1.99
C ASN A 357 -8.27 -4.53 -2.91
N VAL A 358 -7.11 -4.20 -2.36
CA VAL A 358 -5.93 -3.82 -3.12
C VAL A 358 -4.90 -4.94 -3.06
N GLY A 359 -4.52 -5.48 -4.22
CA GLY A 359 -3.37 -6.34 -4.41
C GLY A 359 -2.14 -5.49 -4.62
N SER A 360 -1.52 -5.05 -3.55
CA SER A 360 -0.49 -4.01 -3.54
C SER A 360 0.79 -4.37 -4.29
N GLU A 361 1.11 -5.66 -4.34
CA GLU A 361 2.35 -6.16 -4.94
C GLU A 361 2.26 -7.63 -5.33
N ARG A 362 3.16 -8.05 -6.21
CA ARG A 362 3.46 -9.45 -6.47
C ARG A 362 4.55 -9.96 -5.52
N ASP A 363 4.54 -11.24 -5.26
CA ASP A 363 5.67 -11.93 -4.67
C ASP A 363 6.97 -11.72 -5.48
N THR A 364 7.99 -11.18 -4.84
CA THR A 364 9.30 -10.89 -5.44
C THR A 364 10.39 -11.83 -4.93
N ASP A 365 10.14 -12.64 -3.89
CA ASP A 365 11.08 -13.60 -3.32
C ASP A 365 10.54 -15.04 -3.42
N LYS A 366 10.92 -15.71 -4.52
CA LYS A 366 10.51 -17.11 -4.79
C LYS A 366 10.87 -18.10 -3.67
N LYS A 367 11.95 -17.86 -2.90
CA LYS A 367 12.35 -18.74 -1.80
C LYS A 367 11.44 -18.52 -0.59
N LYS A 368 11.15 -17.27 -0.25
CA LYS A 368 10.21 -16.90 0.83
C LYS A 368 8.81 -17.44 0.53
N LYS A 369 8.33 -17.24 -0.69
CA LYS A 369 7.04 -17.78 -1.15
C LYS A 369 6.93 -19.28 -0.98
N LYS A 370 7.93 -20.02 -1.49
CA LYS A 370 7.93 -21.50 -1.40
C LYS A 370 7.79 -21.96 0.04
N LYS A 371 8.46 -21.29 0.97
CA LYS A 371 8.38 -21.57 2.41
C LYS A 371 6.99 -21.25 2.99
N LEU A 372 6.39 -20.12 2.59
CA LEU A 372 5.07 -19.68 3.08
C LEU A 372 3.91 -20.55 2.58
N ILE A 373 3.99 -21.03 1.33
CA ILE A 373 2.92 -21.85 0.72
C ILE A 373 3.01 -23.31 1.13
N SER A 374 4.17 -23.77 1.63
CA SER A 374 4.40 -25.17 2.07
C SER A 374 4.08 -25.40 3.56
N GLN A 375 3.81 -24.36 4.31
CA GLN A 375 3.27 -24.42 5.68
C GLN A 375 1.73 -24.49 5.63
#